data_90d40be27da27425faec6a01a487a138
#
_entry.id   90d40be27da27425faec6a01a487a138
#
_cell.length_a   1.000
_cell.length_b   1.000
_cell.length_c   1.000
_cell.angle_alpha   90.00
_cell.angle_beta   90.00
_cell.angle_gamma   90.00
#
_symmetry.space_group_name_H-M   'P 1'
#
loop_
_entity.id
_entity.type
_entity.pdbx_description
1 polymer ?
#
loop_
_entity_poly.entity_id
_entity_poly.type
_entity_poly.pdbx_seq_one_letter_code
_entity_poly.pdbx_strand_id
1 'polypeptide(L)'
;MVHARTRKHRNEQSVSYFSPHSGWRVAAHLHCSSDFSAFVVGLFMGYGHSGGDMTPALIFQNLTLGYDRYPAVHHLETSIVSGSLTAVVGPNGAGKSTLLKGVTGALVPLEGRIEISSVKPEDIAYLPQQSQIDRTFPMSVTDLVAMGLWHKIGAFGQLNRKGRKLVDTALSAVGLTGFERRSIGSLSGGQMQRTLFARLLLQDANLILLDEPFTAIDAKTMADLLDVIKGWNDEGRTVIAVLHDDATVRAHFPFTLMLARELVAHGATDTVLTSENQFRARQMCEACASTPHICGKGAE
;
A
#
# COMPACT_ATOMS: atom_id res chain seq x y z
N MET A 1 20.97 64.54 -7.09
CA MET A 1 21.49 63.11 -7.16
C MET A 1 20.68 62.30 -6.20
N VAL A 2 19.71 61.54 -6.70
CA VAL A 2 18.80 60.70 -5.90
C VAL A 2 18.93 59.28 -6.41
N HIS A 3 19.42 58.39 -5.55
CA HIS A 3 19.52 56.98 -5.84
C HIS A 3 18.17 56.32 -5.59
N ALA A 4 17.55 55.79 -6.65
CA ALA A 4 16.38 54.94 -6.57
C ALA A 4 16.81 53.50 -6.27
N ARG A 5 16.37 52.93 -5.13
CA ARG A 5 16.43 51.51 -4.81
C ARG A 5 15.15 50.86 -5.30
N THR A 6 15.28 50.00 -6.30
CA THR A 6 14.23 49.09 -6.76
C THR A 6 14.06 47.94 -5.78
N ARG A 7 12.91 47.87 -5.10
CA ARG A 7 12.45 46.67 -4.35
C ARG A 7 11.74 45.73 -5.32
N LYS A 8 12.26 44.51 -5.50
CA LYS A 8 11.60 43.39 -6.13
C LYS A 8 10.53 42.83 -5.16
N HIS A 9 9.27 43.03 -5.45
CA HIS A 9 8.17 42.33 -4.79
C HIS A 9 8.17 40.86 -5.27
N ARG A 10 8.35 39.93 -4.35
CA ARG A 10 7.99 38.52 -4.53
C ARG A 10 6.49 38.39 -4.27
N ASN A 11 5.78 37.94 -5.27
CA ASN A 11 4.37 37.60 -5.18
C ASN A 11 4.28 36.17 -4.59
N GLU A 12 3.92 36.08 -3.30
CA GLU A 12 3.53 34.83 -2.65
C GLU A 12 2.01 34.72 -2.77
N GLN A 13 1.55 33.87 -3.67
CA GLN A 13 0.12 33.46 -3.71
C GLN A 13 -0.06 32.26 -2.79
N SER A 14 -0.67 32.48 -1.63
CA SER A 14 -1.17 31.44 -0.75
C SER A 14 -2.59 31.05 -1.19
N VAL A 15 -2.76 29.82 -1.67
CA VAL A 15 -4.08 29.27 -1.96
C VAL A 15 -4.52 28.45 -0.74
N SER A 16 -5.58 28.87 -0.06
CA SER A 16 -6.19 28.15 1.05
C SER A 16 -7.36 27.33 0.55
N TYR A 17 -7.32 26.01 0.72
CA TYR A 17 -8.46 25.13 0.52
C TYR A 17 -9.20 24.89 1.84
N PHE A 18 -10.50 25.05 1.80
CA PHE A 18 -11.40 24.83 2.91
C PHE A 18 -12.03 23.45 2.76
N SER A 19 -11.80 22.53 3.71
CA SER A 19 -12.49 21.26 3.79
C SER A 19 -13.64 21.35 4.81
N PRO A 20 -14.87 20.94 4.47
CA PRO A 20 -16.04 21.16 5.33
C PRO A 20 -16.12 20.26 6.57
N HIS A 21 -15.24 19.31 6.78
CA HIS A 21 -15.40 18.29 7.83
C HIS A 21 -14.26 18.12 8.83
N SER A 22 -13.22 18.95 8.80
CA SER A 22 -12.21 18.93 9.87
C SER A 22 -11.62 20.33 10.10
N GLY A 23 -11.77 20.84 11.31
CA GLY A 23 -11.36 22.20 11.73
C GLY A 23 -9.85 22.42 11.91
N TRP A 24 -8.97 21.88 11.05
CA TRP A 24 -7.52 22.05 11.14
C TRP A 24 -6.96 22.74 9.92
N ARG A 25 -6.19 23.82 10.15
CA ARG A 25 -5.43 24.50 9.11
C ARG A 25 -4.06 23.84 8.99
N VAL A 26 -3.73 23.34 7.81
CA VAL A 26 -2.38 22.87 7.48
C VAL A 26 -1.78 23.86 6.47
N ALA A 27 -0.66 24.49 6.83
CA ALA A 27 0.16 25.28 5.90
C ALA A 27 1.17 24.33 5.25
N ALA A 28 1.01 24.07 3.95
CA ALA A 28 1.98 23.31 3.18
C ALA A 28 2.96 24.26 2.51
N HIS A 29 4.26 24.17 2.84
CA HIS A 29 5.33 24.80 2.08
C HIS A 29 5.73 23.87 0.92
N LEU A 30 5.34 24.26 -0.29
CA LEU A 30 5.80 23.62 -1.52
C LEU A 30 7.17 24.17 -1.90
N HIS A 31 8.22 23.35 -1.78
CA HIS A 31 9.49 23.56 -2.47
C HIS A 31 9.42 22.79 -3.79
N CYS A 32 9.31 23.51 -4.89
CA CYS A 32 9.26 22.96 -6.24
C CYS A 32 10.70 22.73 -6.73
N SER A 33 11.13 21.48 -6.87
CA SER A 33 12.26 21.09 -7.71
C SER A 33 11.69 20.55 -9.03
N SER A 34 11.92 21.28 -10.11
CA SER A 34 11.10 21.32 -11.34
C SER A 34 11.39 20.26 -12.39
N ASP A 35 12.20 19.23 -12.17
CA ASP A 35 12.67 18.40 -13.30
C ASP A 35 12.18 16.94 -13.34
N PHE A 36 11.65 16.41 -12.24
CA PHE A 36 11.25 14.99 -12.21
C PHE A 36 9.76 14.76 -12.53
N SER A 37 8.90 15.73 -12.26
CA SER A 37 7.45 15.65 -12.51
C SER A 37 7.11 15.51 -14.01
N ALA A 38 7.92 16.11 -14.88
CA ALA A 38 7.70 16.11 -16.34
C ALA A 38 8.02 14.74 -16.99
N PHE A 39 8.95 13.96 -16.41
CA PHE A 39 9.35 12.66 -16.96
C PHE A 39 8.32 11.56 -16.65
N VAL A 40 7.70 11.61 -15.47
CA VAL A 40 6.67 10.63 -15.05
C VAL A 40 5.36 10.82 -15.84
N VAL A 41 4.98 12.07 -16.16
CA VAL A 41 3.77 12.37 -16.93
C VAL A 41 3.89 11.90 -18.39
N GLY A 42 5.08 11.91 -18.98
CA GLY A 42 5.31 11.51 -20.37
C GLY A 42 5.12 10.00 -20.64
N LEU A 43 5.24 9.14 -19.63
CA LEU A 43 5.14 7.68 -19.80
C LEU A 43 3.69 7.17 -19.77
N PHE A 44 2.72 7.99 -19.31
CA PHE A 44 1.31 7.59 -19.11
C PHE A 44 0.30 8.18 -20.11
N MET A 45 0.74 8.91 -21.14
CA MET A 45 -0.16 9.56 -22.13
C MET A 45 -0.89 8.59 -23.07
N GLY A 46 -1.09 7.32 -22.73
CA GLY A 46 -1.74 6.32 -23.59
C GLY A 46 -3.12 5.83 -23.16
N TYR A 47 -3.65 6.21 -22.01
CA TYR A 47 -4.92 5.67 -21.53
C TYR A 47 -5.90 6.79 -21.14
N GLY A 48 -6.99 6.88 -21.92
CA GLY A 48 -8.11 7.76 -21.67
C GLY A 48 -8.89 7.33 -20.42
N HIS A 49 -8.57 7.95 -19.29
CA HIS A 49 -9.46 8.02 -18.14
C HIS A 49 -9.86 9.47 -17.92
N SER A 50 -11.13 9.69 -17.68
CA SER A 50 -11.73 10.98 -17.36
C SER A 50 -10.98 11.67 -16.22
N GLY A 51 -10.29 12.77 -16.51
CA GLY A 51 -9.85 13.91 -15.72
C GLY A 51 -9.73 13.80 -14.20
N GLY A 52 -9.02 12.82 -13.68
CA GLY A 52 -8.55 12.78 -12.28
C GLY A 52 -7.10 13.21 -12.24
N ASP A 53 -6.77 14.04 -11.26
CA ASP A 53 -5.40 14.51 -10.98
C ASP A 53 -4.47 13.29 -10.82
N MET A 54 -3.51 13.09 -11.75
CA MET A 54 -2.57 11.96 -11.75
C MET A 54 -1.44 12.16 -10.71
N THR A 55 -1.80 12.56 -9.50
CA THR A 55 -0.83 12.71 -8.42
C THR A 55 -0.38 11.33 -7.92
N PRO A 56 0.92 11.07 -7.78
CA PRO A 56 1.40 9.80 -7.23
C PRO A 56 1.05 9.70 -5.73
N ALA A 57 0.52 8.56 -5.30
CA ALA A 57 0.36 8.22 -3.88
C ALA A 57 1.69 7.79 -3.27
N LEU A 58 2.48 7.04 -4.03
CA LEU A 58 3.80 6.56 -3.64
C LEU A 58 4.81 6.85 -4.73
N ILE A 59 6.02 7.29 -4.33
CA ILE A 59 7.18 7.42 -5.22
C ILE A 59 8.33 6.65 -4.58
N PHE A 60 8.90 5.73 -5.34
CA PHE A 60 10.10 4.99 -4.97
C PHE A 60 11.28 5.58 -5.74
N GLN A 61 12.28 6.09 -5.02
CA GLN A 61 13.44 6.74 -5.60
C GLN A 61 14.70 5.95 -5.26
N ASN A 62 15.24 5.24 -6.25
CA ASN A 62 16.42 4.38 -6.11
C ASN A 62 16.36 3.50 -4.86
N LEU A 63 15.17 2.93 -4.59
CA LEU A 63 14.87 2.28 -3.32
C LEU A 63 15.54 0.92 -3.24
N THR A 64 16.36 0.72 -2.21
CA THR A 64 16.93 -0.58 -1.82
C THR A 64 16.42 -0.95 -0.42
N LEU A 65 15.78 -2.10 -0.31
CA LEU A 65 15.26 -2.66 0.94
C LEU A 65 15.86 -4.04 1.20
N GLY A 66 16.18 -4.34 2.44
CA GLY A 66 16.76 -5.63 2.80
C GLY A 66 16.90 -5.84 4.29
N TYR A 67 17.44 -7.02 4.65
CA TYR A 67 17.70 -7.43 6.03
C TYR A 67 19.20 -7.69 6.18
N ASP A 68 19.82 -7.23 7.27
CA ASP A 68 21.24 -7.46 7.60
C ASP A 68 22.20 -7.20 6.42
N ARG A 69 21.96 -6.15 5.65
CA ARG A 69 22.69 -5.75 4.41
C ARG A 69 22.50 -6.70 3.22
N TYR A 70 21.59 -7.66 3.31
CA TYR A 70 21.18 -8.46 2.15
C TYR A 70 19.95 -7.83 1.50
N PRO A 71 20.10 -7.20 0.34
CA PRO A 71 18.98 -6.56 -0.32
C PRO A 71 17.97 -7.60 -0.81
N ALA A 72 16.69 -7.35 -0.56
CA ALA A 72 15.58 -8.11 -1.10
C ALA A 72 14.90 -7.37 -2.25
N VAL A 73 15.00 -6.04 -2.26
CA VAL A 73 14.60 -5.15 -3.36
C VAL A 73 15.79 -4.23 -3.65
N HIS A 74 16.15 -4.07 -4.92
CA HIS A 74 17.28 -3.27 -5.38
C HIS A 74 16.82 -2.15 -6.31
N HIS A 75 17.31 -0.95 -6.08
CA HIS A 75 17.23 0.21 -6.98
C HIS A 75 15.86 0.40 -7.64
N LEU A 76 14.78 0.14 -6.86
CA LEU A 76 13.43 0.30 -7.37
C LEU A 76 13.15 1.79 -7.63
N GLU A 77 12.83 2.11 -8.88
CA GLU A 77 12.45 3.45 -9.31
C GLU A 77 11.13 3.39 -10.06
N THR A 78 10.06 3.82 -9.41
CA THR A 78 8.70 3.84 -9.97
C THR A 78 7.76 4.64 -9.06
N SER A 79 6.53 4.86 -9.51
CA SER A 79 5.51 5.54 -8.72
C SER A 79 4.16 4.84 -8.85
N ILE A 80 3.33 4.89 -7.82
CA ILE A 80 1.95 4.37 -7.81
C ILE A 80 1.00 5.54 -7.74
N VAL A 81 0.03 5.57 -8.66
CA VAL A 81 -0.95 6.66 -8.79
C VAL A 81 -1.96 6.61 -7.63
N SER A 82 -2.36 7.78 -7.13
CA SER A 82 -3.42 7.90 -6.12
C SER A 82 -4.75 7.38 -6.66
N GLY A 83 -5.51 6.68 -5.81
CA GLY A 83 -6.78 6.08 -6.21
C GLY A 83 -6.65 4.89 -7.17
N SER A 84 -5.43 4.35 -7.39
CA SER A 84 -5.24 3.17 -8.22
C SER A 84 -5.45 1.87 -7.47
N LEU A 85 -5.88 0.84 -8.20
CA LEU A 85 -5.91 -0.55 -7.74
C LEU A 85 -4.77 -1.30 -8.44
N THR A 86 -3.69 -1.56 -7.70
CA THR A 86 -2.43 -2.09 -8.25
C THR A 86 -2.08 -3.45 -7.64
N ALA A 87 -1.84 -4.45 -8.48
CA ALA A 87 -1.29 -5.73 -8.07
C ALA A 87 0.24 -5.68 -8.06
N VAL A 88 0.87 -6.26 -7.03
CA VAL A 88 2.30 -6.53 -6.99
C VAL A 88 2.51 -8.02 -7.22
N VAL A 89 3.15 -8.37 -8.33
CA VAL A 89 3.37 -9.76 -8.74
C VAL A 89 4.85 -10.07 -8.88
N GLY A 90 5.20 -11.35 -8.92
CA GLY A 90 6.57 -11.81 -9.12
C GLY A 90 6.84 -13.13 -8.41
N PRO A 91 7.98 -13.77 -8.66
CA PRO A 91 8.36 -15.04 -8.05
C PRO A 91 8.44 -14.97 -6.51
N ASN A 92 8.52 -16.15 -5.87
CA ASN A 92 8.83 -16.20 -4.45
C ASN A 92 10.26 -15.67 -4.22
N GLY A 93 10.46 -14.88 -3.16
CA GLY A 93 11.73 -14.22 -2.90
C GLY A 93 12.00 -12.94 -3.72
N ALA A 94 11.02 -12.50 -4.54
CA ALA A 94 11.12 -11.27 -5.34
C ALA A 94 11.14 -9.95 -4.52
N GLY A 95 10.91 -10.02 -3.19
CA GLY A 95 10.91 -8.83 -2.34
C GLY A 95 9.52 -8.17 -2.17
N LYS A 96 8.43 -8.78 -2.63
CA LYS A 96 7.07 -8.21 -2.59
C LYS A 96 6.62 -7.79 -1.18
N SER A 97 6.65 -8.70 -0.21
CA SER A 97 6.30 -8.39 1.19
C SER A 97 7.30 -7.43 1.84
N THR A 98 8.57 -7.47 1.42
CA THR A 98 9.61 -6.53 1.86
C THR A 98 9.29 -5.11 1.38
N LEU A 99 8.81 -4.96 0.13
CA LEU A 99 8.35 -3.68 -0.40
C LEU A 99 7.20 -3.11 0.43
N LEU A 100 6.18 -3.92 0.75
CA LEU A 100 5.06 -3.46 1.60
C LEU A 100 5.53 -3.07 3.01
N LYS A 101 6.47 -3.81 3.61
CA LYS A 101 7.07 -3.44 4.91
C LYS A 101 7.84 -2.13 4.84
N GLY A 102 8.52 -1.85 3.73
CA GLY A 102 9.16 -0.55 3.50
C GLY A 102 8.13 0.58 3.47
N VAL A 103 7.03 0.41 2.74
CA VAL A 103 5.95 1.42 2.66
C VAL A 103 5.31 1.68 4.02
N THR A 104 5.13 0.64 4.86
CA THR A 104 4.59 0.83 6.24
C THR A 104 5.58 1.46 7.21
N GLY A 105 6.84 1.65 6.81
CA GLY A 105 7.92 2.10 7.71
C GLY A 105 8.42 1.02 8.67
N ALA A 106 7.92 -0.22 8.58
CA ALA A 106 8.40 -1.34 9.39
C ALA A 106 9.82 -1.79 9.01
N LEU A 107 10.28 -1.41 7.82
CA LEU A 107 11.64 -1.63 7.34
C LEU A 107 12.22 -0.32 6.80
N VAL A 108 13.38 0.07 7.34
CA VAL A 108 14.08 1.28 6.90
C VAL A 108 14.85 0.98 5.61
N PRO A 109 14.79 1.84 4.57
CA PRO A 109 15.57 1.68 3.37
C PRO A 109 17.09 1.62 3.66
N LEU A 110 17.79 0.71 2.97
CA LEU A 110 19.26 0.66 2.96
C LEU A 110 19.81 1.79 2.09
N GLU A 111 19.14 2.08 0.97
CA GLU A 111 19.43 3.18 0.05
C GLU A 111 18.14 3.75 -0.53
N GLY A 112 18.21 5.00 -1.01
CA GLY A 112 17.07 5.68 -1.61
C GLY A 112 16.01 6.07 -0.59
N ARG A 113 14.78 6.31 -1.08
CA ARG A 113 13.66 6.72 -0.23
C ARG A 113 12.30 6.35 -0.81
N ILE A 114 11.31 6.31 0.09
CA ILE A 114 9.90 6.18 -0.24
C ILE A 114 9.25 7.52 0.10
N GLU A 115 8.65 8.17 -0.88
CA GLU A 115 7.83 9.36 -0.66
C GLU A 115 6.36 8.94 -0.69
N ILE A 116 5.62 9.30 0.36
CA ILE A 116 4.19 9.03 0.48
C ILE A 116 3.48 10.36 0.39
N SER A 117 2.75 10.56 -0.70
CA SER A 117 2.04 11.82 -0.95
C SER A 117 0.66 11.79 -0.29
N SER A 118 0.32 12.86 0.43
CA SER A 118 -1.03 13.11 0.95
C SER A 118 -1.56 12.11 2.00
N VAL A 119 -0.74 11.16 2.49
CA VAL A 119 -1.14 10.14 3.47
C VAL A 119 -0.14 10.19 4.63
N LYS A 120 -0.65 10.29 5.86
CA LYS A 120 0.19 10.14 7.05
C LYS A 120 0.47 8.65 7.30
N PRO A 121 1.59 8.29 7.95
CA PRO A 121 1.88 6.89 8.28
C PRO A 121 0.76 6.18 9.05
N GLU A 122 0.04 6.92 9.91
CA GLU A 122 -1.13 6.43 10.65
C GLU A 122 -2.36 6.12 9.77
N ASP A 123 -2.43 6.69 8.56
CA ASP A 123 -3.53 6.49 7.60
C ASP A 123 -3.22 5.35 6.59
N ILE A 124 -2.19 4.55 6.86
CA ILE A 124 -1.86 3.35 6.08
C ILE A 124 -2.46 2.12 6.75
N ALA A 125 -3.35 1.44 6.05
CA ALA A 125 -3.86 0.14 6.50
C ALA A 125 -3.02 -0.98 5.90
N TYR A 126 -2.56 -1.91 6.73
CA TYR A 126 -1.77 -3.04 6.31
C TYR A 126 -2.37 -4.37 6.76
N LEU A 127 -2.59 -5.25 5.79
CA LEU A 127 -2.92 -6.66 5.99
C LEU A 127 -1.66 -7.49 5.82
N PRO A 128 -1.06 -8.00 6.91
CA PRO A 128 0.08 -8.88 6.82
C PRO A 128 -0.32 -10.27 6.34
N GLN A 129 0.63 -11.02 5.80
CA GLN A 129 0.45 -12.43 5.49
C GLN A 129 0.02 -13.20 6.74
N GLN A 130 -0.93 -14.13 6.61
CA GLN A 130 -1.49 -14.89 7.75
C GLN A 130 -0.45 -15.62 8.60
N SER A 131 0.62 -16.11 7.99
CA SER A 131 1.73 -16.79 8.66
C SER A 131 2.48 -15.92 9.67
N GLN A 132 2.34 -14.59 9.58
CA GLN A 132 2.98 -13.64 10.48
C GLN A 132 2.14 -13.34 11.74
N ILE A 133 0.92 -13.88 11.84
CA ILE A 133 0.02 -13.61 12.95
C ILE A 133 0.12 -14.72 13.98
N ASP A 134 0.51 -14.35 15.20
CA ASP A 134 0.52 -15.28 16.33
C ASP A 134 -0.92 -15.56 16.79
N ARG A 135 -1.42 -16.74 16.44
CA ARG A 135 -2.78 -17.19 16.81
C ARG A 135 -2.84 -17.74 18.24
N THR A 136 -1.71 -17.93 18.90
CA THR A 136 -1.67 -18.43 20.29
C THR A 136 -1.97 -17.34 21.30
N PHE A 137 -1.91 -16.08 20.86
CA PHE A 137 -2.25 -14.93 21.71
C PHE A 137 -3.73 -14.99 22.14
N PRO A 138 -4.04 -14.88 23.45
CA PRO A 138 -5.39 -15.02 23.98
C PRO A 138 -6.25 -13.77 23.71
N MET A 139 -6.67 -13.61 22.47
CA MET A 139 -7.44 -12.46 21.99
C MET A 139 -8.77 -12.92 21.39
N SER A 140 -9.84 -12.17 21.61
CA SER A 140 -11.13 -12.39 20.94
C SER A 140 -11.17 -11.77 19.54
N VAL A 141 -12.10 -12.21 18.70
CA VAL A 141 -12.39 -11.62 17.40
C VAL A 141 -12.74 -10.14 17.54
N THR A 142 -13.58 -9.79 18.52
CA THR A 142 -13.92 -8.39 18.84
C THR A 142 -12.67 -7.55 19.11
N ASP A 143 -11.73 -8.06 19.93
CA ASP A 143 -10.53 -7.31 20.30
C ASP A 143 -9.62 -7.08 19.09
N LEU A 144 -9.44 -8.12 18.26
CA LEU A 144 -8.64 -8.02 17.03
C LEU A 144 -9.23 -7.00 16.04
N VAL A 145 -10.55 -7.02 15.84
CA VAL A 145 -11.22 -6.09 14.93
C VAL A 145 -11.22 -4.67 15.52
N ALA A 146 -11.41 -4.52 16.83
CA ALA A 146 -11.38 -3.23 17.52
C ALA A 146 -10.02 -2.52 17.41
N MET A 147 -8.90 -3.27 17.20
CA MET A 147 -7.60 -2.66 16.91
C MET A 147 -7.63 -1.76 15.68
N GLY A 148 -8.56 -1.97 14.74
CA GLY A 148 -8.78 -1.07 13.61
C GLY A 148 -9.24 0.34 14.02
N LEU A 149 -9.77 0.50 15.22
CA LEU A 149 -10.18 1.80 15.78
C LEU A 149 -9.07 2.47 16.63
N TRP A 150 -7.87 1.88 16.70
CA TRP A 150 -6.80 2.31 17.59
C TRP A 150 -6.50 3.82 17.49
N HIS A 151 -6.39 4.34 16.26
CA HIS A 151 -6.14 5.76 16.03
C HIS A 151 -7.29 6.67 16.52
N LYS A 152 -8.53 6.16 16.49
CA LYS A 152 -9.72 6.90 16.93
C LYS A 152 -9.94 6.82 18.46
N ILE A 153 -9.52 5.73 19.08
CA ILE A 153 -9.75 5.45 20.52
C ILE A 153 -8.53 5.86 21.35
N GLY A 154 -7.32 5.74 20.81
CA GLY A 154 -6.05 5.97 21.52
C GLY A 154 -5.65 4.79 22.43
N ALA A 155 -4.39 4.81 22.91
CA ALA A 155 -3.78 3.70 23.66
C ALA A 155 -4.47 3.41 25.01
N PHE A 156 -5.09 4.39 25.61
CA PHE A 156 -5.78 4.28 26.93
C PHE A 156 -7.30 4.35 26.80
N GLY A 157 -7.81 4.40 25.58
CA GLY A 157 -9.26 4.48 25.32
C GLY A 157 -9.94 3.13 25.49
N GLN A 158 -11.19 3.16 25.92
CA GLN A 158 -12.04 1.97 25.99
C GLN A 158 -13.00 1.91 24.80
N LEU A 159 -13.27 0.69 24.34
CA LEU A 159 -14.27 0.45 23.30
C LEU A 159 -15.66 0.79 23.85
N ASN A 160 -16.14 1.99 23.53
CA ASN A 160 -17.46 2.47 23.95
C ASN A 160 -18.60 1.80 23.13
N ARG A 161 -19.86 2.11 23.46
CA ARG A 161 -21.03 1.53 22.76
C ARG A 161 -21.02 1.81 21.24
N LYS A 162 -20.56 2.99 20.82
CA LYS A 162 -20.45 3.35 19.39
C LYS A 162 -19.37 2.51 18.70
N GLY A 163 -18.21 2.35 19.32
CA GLY A 163 -17.13 1.52 18.79
C GLY A 163 -17.55 0.04 18.68
N ARG A 164 -18.24 -0.51 19.66
CA ARG A 164 -18.79 -1.88 19.58
C ARG A 164 -19.73 -2.05 18.39
N LYS A 165 -20.65 -1.11 18.17
CA LYS A 165 -21.56 -1.14 17.01
C LYS A 165 -20.78 -1.12 15.68
N LEU A 166 -19.67 -0.36 15.58
CA LEU A 166 -18.81 -0.36 14.39
C LEU A 166 -18.14 -1.74 14.18
N VAL A 167 -17.64 -2.36 15.26
CA VAL A 167 -17.07 -3.72 15.19
C VAL A 167 -18.13 -4.73 14.73
N ASP A 168 -19.33 -4.71 15.29
CA ASP A 168 -20.42 -5.60 14.91
C ASP A 168 -20.81 -5.41 13.43
N THR A 169 -20.85 -4.16 12.96
CA THR A 169 -21.10 -3.83 11.54
C THR A 169 -20.01 -4.37 10.64
N ALA A 170 -18.73 -4.20 11.01
CA ALA A 170 -17.61 -4.70 10.23
C ALA A 170 -17.57 -6.24 10.17
N LEU A 171 -17.87 -6.91 11.29
CA LEU A 171 -17.99 -8.37 11.34
C LEU A 171 -19.16 -8.88 10.47
N SER A 172 -20.28 -8.19 10.50
CA SER A 172 -21.41 -8.52 9.64
C SER A 172 -21.08 -8.37 8.16
N ALA A 173 -20.35 -7.31 7.78
CA ALA A 173 -19.94 -7.04 6.39
C ALA A 173 -19.06 -8.16 5.81
N VAL A 174 -18.27 -8.85 6.65
CA VAL A 174 -17.44 -9.98 6.24
C VAL A 174 -18.06 -11.36 6.56
N GLY A 175 -19.34 -11.40 6.93
CA GLY A 175 -20.07 -12.65 7.21
C GLY A 175 -19.60 -13.39 8.48
N LEU A 176 -19.16 -12.68 9.51
CA LEU A 176 -18.71 -13.22 10.80
C LEU A 176 -19.61 -12.85 11.98
N THR A 177 -20.88 -12.57 11.73
CA THR A 177 -21.89 -12.38 12.81
C THR A 177 -21.93 -13.62 13.70
N GLY A 178 -21.90 -13.41 15.03
CA GLY A 178 -21.87 -14.49 16.03
C GLY A 178 -20.48 -15.03 16.38
N PHE A 179 -19.41 -14.46 15.80
CA PHE A 179 -18.03 -14.84 16.09
C PHE A 179 -17.34 -13.91 17.09
N GLU A 180 -18.00 -12.90 17.57
CA GLU A 180 -17.45 -11.77 18.36
C GLU A 180 -16.61 -12.23 19.55
N ARG A 181 -17.09 -13.27 20.26
CA ARG A 181 -16.45 -13.80 21.48
C ARG A 181 -15.51 -14.96 21.26
N ARG A 182 -15.36 -15.44 20.02
CA ARG A 182 -14.45 -16.55 19.73
C ARG A 182 -13.00 -16.09 19.87
N SER A 183 -12.15 -17.02 20.36
CA SER A 183 -10.71 -16.81 20.32
C SER A 183 -10.21 -16.87 18.87
N ILE A 184 -9.27 -15.99 18.51
CA ILE A 184 -8.62 -16.00 17.19
C ILE A 184 -7.93 -17.32 16.88
N GLY A 185 -7.43 -18.03 17.91
CA GLY A 185 -6.80 -19.36 17.76
C GLY A 185 -7.76 -20.45 17.29
N SER A 186 -9.07 -20.27 17.50
CA SER A 186 -10.10 -21.24 17.09
C SER A 186 -10.61 -21.04 15.65
N LEU A 187 -10.16 -19.99 14.97
CA LEU A 187 -10.63 -19.63 13.64
C LEU A 187 -9.98 -20.50 12.54
N SER A 188 -10.76 -20.88 11.52
CA SER A 188 -10.17 -21.38 10.27
C SER A 188 -9.35 -20.30 9.56
N GLY A 189 -8.53 -20.67 8.55
CA GLY A 189 -7.77 -19.71 7.75
C GLY A 189 -8.67 -18.63 7.13
N GLY A 190 -9.75 -19.03 6.47
CA GLY A 190 -10.69 -18.08 5.86
C GLY A 190 -11.44 -17.22 6.86
N GLN A 191 -11.78 -17.74 8.06
CA GLN A 191 -12.39 -16.95 9.13
C GLN A 191 -11.43 -15.90 9.68
N MET A 192 -10.16 -16.28 9.85
CA MET A 192 -9.11 -15.35 10.27
C MET A 192 -8.91 -14.24 9.23
N GLN A 193 -8.85 -14.60 7.95
CA GLN A 193 -8.70 -13.62 6.87
C GLN A 193 -9.85 -12.62 6.87
N ARG A 194 -11.09 -13.09 6.96
CA ARG A 194 -12.27 -12.21 7.08
C ARG A 194 -12.22 -11.31 8.32
N THR A 195 -11.73 -11.84 9.44
CA THR A 195 -11.54 -11.03 10.68
C THR A 195 -10.54 -9.89 10.46
N LEU A 196 -9.45 -10.16 9.74
CA LEU A 196 -8.45 -9.14 9.39
C LEU A 196 -9.01 -8.09 8.42
N PHE A 197 -9.84 -8.49 7.47
CA PHE A 197 -10.55 -7.53 6.61
C PHE A 197 -11.53 -6.66 7.42
N ALA A 198 -12.27 -7.24 8.38
CA ALA A 198 -13.11 -6.45 9.29
C ALA A 198 -12.31 -5.40 10.07
N ARG A 199 -11.09 -5.74 10.51
CA ARG A 199 -10.17 -4.78 11.12
C ARG A 199 -9.79 -3.65 10.16
N LEU A 200 -9.48 -3.97 8.90
CA LEU A 200 -9.12 -2.97 7.88
C LEU A 200 -10.30 -2.02 7.58
N LEU A 201 -11.54 -2.52 7.50
CA LEU A 201 -12.74 -1.70 7.32
C LEU A 201 -12.86 -0.60 8.39
N LEU A 202 -12.40 -0.86 9.63
CA LEU A 202 -12.44 0.10 10.72
C LEU A 202 -11.29 1.11 10.71
N GLN A 203 -10.17 0.79 10.06
CA GLN A 203 -9.03 1.70 9.97
C GLN A 203 -9.32 2.93 9.11
N ASP A 204 -10.22 2.79 8.11
CA ASP A 204 -10.68 3.90 7.26
C ASP A 204 -9.51 4.67 6.60
N ALA A 205 -8.54 3.92 6.09
CA ALA A 205 -7.29 4.43 5.53
C ALA A 205 -7.42 4.76 4.03
N ASN A 206 -6.64 5.76 3.58
CA ASN A 206 -6.59 6.14 2.16
C ASN A 206 -5.59 5.29 1.35
N LEU A 207 -4.60 4.69 2.02
CA LEU A 207 -3.65 3.76 1.42
C LEU A 207 -3.79 2.39 2.08
N ILE A 208 -4.14 1.38 1.30
CA ILE A 208 -4.42 0.03 1.76
C ILE A 208 -3.42 -0.93 1.12
N LEU A 209 -2.67 -1.63 1.96
CA LEU A 209 -1.64 -2.59 1.56
C LEU A 209 -2.06 -3.99 1.97
N LEU A 210 -2.16 -4.91 1.01
CA LEU A 210 -2.64 -6.27 1.22
C LEU A 210 -1.53 -7.27 0.83
N ASP A 211 -1.03 -8.04 1.81
CA ASP A 211 -0.01 -9.05 1.57
C ASP A 211 -0.66 -10.45 1.49
N GLU A 212 -0.79 -10.98 0.28
CA GLU A 212 -1.43 -12.25 -0.05
C GLU A 212 -2.84 -12.40 0.56
N PRO A 213 -3.78 -11.47 0.27
CA PRO A 213 -5.08 -11.41 0.93
C PRO A 213 -5.98 -12.61 0.69
N PHE A 214 -5.71 -13.44 -0.34
CA PHE A 214 -6.57 -14.54 -0.77
C PHE A 214 -5.99 -15.93 -0.45
N THR A 215 -4.89 -15.98 0.29
CA THR A 215 -4.27 -17.26 0.66
C THR A 215 -5.17 -18.08 1.60
N ALA A 216 -5.36 -19.36 1.29
CA ALA A 216 -6.12 -20.32 2.09
C ALA A 216 -7.62 -19.96 2.30
N ILE A 217 -8.23 -19.28 1.34
CA ILE A 217 -9.68 -19.00 1.34
C ILE A 217 -10.36 -19.68 0.15
N ASP A 218 -11.66 -19.95 0.31
CA ASP A 218 -12.48 -20.51 -0.77
C ASP A 218 -12.88 -19.43 -1.80
N ALA A 219 -13.28 -19.88 -3.00
CA ALA A 219 -13.61 -18.98 -4.12
C ALA A 219 -14.75 -18.00 -3.79
N LYS A 220 -15.75 -18.42 -2.99
CA LYS A 220 -16.84 -17.55 -2.60
C LYS A 220 -16.35 -16.42 -1.68
N THR A 221 -15.60 -16.78 -0.64
CA THR A 221 -14.99 -15.80 0.25
C THR A 221 -14.07 -14.84 -0.50
N MET A 222 -13.30 -15.34 -1.49
CA MET A 222 -12.44 -14.49 -2.31
C MET A 222 -13.27 -13.47 -3.12
N ALA A 223 -14.39 -13.88 -3.71
CA ALA A 223 -15.27 -12.97 -4.44
C ALA A 223 -15.83 -11.87 -3.53
N ASP A 224 -16.33 -12.25 -2.33
CA ASP A 224 -16.85 -11.27 -1.36
C ASP A 224 -15.77 -10.24 -0.94
N LEU A 225 -14.51 -10.68 -0.75
CA LEU A 225 -13.40 -9.80 -0.38
C LEU A 225 -12.93 -8.93 -1.55
N LEU A 226 -12.99 -9.43 -2.78
CA LEU A 226 -12.71 -8.63 -3.99
C LEU A 226 -13.72 -7.50 -4.15
N ASP A 227 -14.99 -7.73 -3.82
CA ASP A 227 -16.02 -6.69 -3.86
C ASP A 227 -15.74 -5.60 -2.81
N VAL A 228 -15.25 -5.96 -1.62
CA VAL A 228 -14.78 -4.99 -0.61
C VAL A 228 -13.60 -4.16 -1.14
N ILE A 229 -12.61 -4.81 -1.77
CA ILE A 229 -11.42 -4.13 -2.34
C ILE A 229 -11.83 -3.15 -3.45
N LYS A 230 -12.74 -3.58 -4.35
CA LYS A 230 -13.28 -2.70 -5.39
C LYS A 230 -14.02 -1.51 -4.79
N GLY A 231 -14.86 -1.75 -3.77
CA GLY A 231 -15.55 -0.68 -3.05
C GLY A 231 -14.59 0.37 -2.49
N TRP A 232 -13.47 -0.02 -1.91
CA TRP A 232 -12.43 0.93 -1.47
C TRP A 232 -11.84 1.73 -2.63
N ASN A 233 -11.59 1.09 -3.77
CA ASN A 233 -11.07 1.78 -4.95
C ASN A 233 -12.11 2.74 -5.56
N ASP A 234 -13.38 2.35 -5.60
CA ASP A 234 -14.47 3.21 -6.06
C ASP A 234 -14.67 4.45 -5.16
N GLU A 235 -14.31 4.35 -3.88
CA GLU A 235 -14.24 5.46 -2.93
C GLU A 235 -12.99 6.35 -3.15
N GLY A 236 -12.14 6.07 -4.14
CA GLY A 236 -10.93 6.81 -4.45
C GLY A 236 -9.71 6.44 -3.60
N ARG A 237 -9.77 5.36 -2.83
CA ARG A 237 -8.64 4.87 -2.03
C ARG A 237 -7.62 4.17 -2.92
N THR A 238 -6.35 4.30 -2.57
CA THR A 238 -5.25 3.58 -3.23
C THR A 238 -5.11 2.20 -2.61
N VAL A 239 -5.20 1.15 -3.43
CA VAL A 239 -5.04 -0.23 -2.96
C VAL A 239 -3.89 -0.91 -3.68
N ILE A 240 -2.98 -1.50 -2.91
CA ILE A 240 -1.84 -2.27 -3.41
C ILE A 240 -1.94 -3.68 -2.81
N ALA A 241 -2.03 -4.70 -3.67
CA ALA A 241 -2.17 -6.08 -3.24
C ALA A 241 -1.08 -6.97 -3.83
N VAL A 242 -0.38 -7.72 -2.98
CA VAL A 242 0.53 -8.79 -3.41
C VAL A 242 -0.30 -10.01 -3.78
N LEU A 243 -0.18 -10.47 -5.00
CA LEU A 243 -0.95 -11.59 -5.55
C LEU A 243 -0.05 -12.58 -6.29
N HIS A 244 -0.49 -13.85 -6.36
CA HIS A 244 0.21 -14.93 -7.06
C HIS A 244 -0.58 -15.52 -8.22
N ASP A 245 -1.90 -15.29 -8.27
CA ASP A 245 -2.77 -15.81 -9.32
C ASP A 245 -2.98 -14.79 -10.42
N ASP A 246 -2.37 -15.03 -11.58
CA ASP A 246 -2.45 -14.16 -12.75
C ASP A 246 -3.88 -13.98 -13.27
N ALA A 247 -4.74 -15.01 -13.13
CA ALA A 247 -6.11 -14.92 -13.58
C ALA A 247 -6.91 -13.89 -12.76
N THR A 248 -6.76 -13.92 -11.44
CA THR A 248 -7.34 -12.93 -10.53
C THR A 248 -6.80 -11.53 -10.81
N VAL A 249 -5.48 -11.40 -11.05
CA VAL A 249 -4.87 -10.10 -11.35
C VAL A 249 -5.45 -9.51 -12.63
N ARG A 250 -5.51 -10.30 -13.73
CA ARG A 250 -6.09 -9.84 -15.01
C ARG A 250 -7.56 -9.46 -14.90
N ALA A 251 -8.33 -10.21 -14.11
CA ALA A 251 -9.76 -9.99 -14.00
C ALA A 251 -10.14 -8.76 -13.15
N HIS A 252 -9.29 -8.39 -12.17
CA HIS A 252 -9.70 -7.46 -11.13
C HIS A 252 -8.76 -6.27 -10.90
N PHE A 253 -7.51 -6.31 -11.36
CA PHE A 253 -6.51 -5.26 -11.10
C PHE A 253 -6.09 -4.59 -12.41
N PRO A 254 -6.47 -3.31 -12.63
CA PRO A 254 -6.13 -2.60 -13.86
C PRO A 254 -4.63 -2.32 -13.99
N PHE A 255 -3.92 -2.18 -12.87
CA PHE A 255 -2.49 -1.92 -12.85
C PHE A 255 -1.71 -3.04 -12.17
N THR A 256 -0.50 -3.28 -12.69
CA THR A 256 0.40 -4.30 -12.14
C THR A 256 1.83 -3.75 -12.04
N LEU A 257 2.49 -4.03 -10.93
CA LEU A 257 3.91 -3.87 -10.71
C LEU A 257 4.54 -5.26 -10.62
N MET A 258 5.39 -5.62 -11.58
CA MET A 258 6.12 -6.89 -11.59
C MET A 258 7.51 -6.69 -11.00
N LEU A 259 7.77 -7.39 -9.90
CA LEU A 259 8.99 -7.32 -9.11
C LEU A 259 9.74 -8.65 -9.16
N ALA A 260 11.05 -8.58 -9.37
CA ALA A 260 11.98 -9.70 -9.25
C ALA A 260 13.29 -9.22 -8.62
N ARG A 261 13.21 -8.77 -7.37
CA ARG A 261 14.19 -7.97 -6.62
C ARG A 261 14.40 -6.57 -7.21
N GLU A 262 14.32 -6.43 -8.51
CA GLU A 262 14.32 -5.17 -9.25
C GLU A 262 12.98 -5.01 -9.98
N LEU A 263 12.73 -3.84 -10.52
CA LEU A 263 11.56 -3.60 -11.36
C LEU A 263 11.70 -4.33 -12.69
N VAL A 264 10.77 -5.24 -12.97
CA VAL A 264 10.68 -5.90 -14.28
C VAL A 264 9.83 -5.07 -15.24
N ALA A 265 8.63 -4.70 -14.79
CA ALA A 265 7.68 -3.87 -15.52
C ALA A 265 6.65 -3.26 -14.58
N HIS A 266 6.10 -2.09 -14.94
CA HIS A 266 5.00 -1.45 -14.24
C HIS A 266 4.07 -0.77 -15.25
N GLY A 267 2.76 -0.89 -15.07
CA GLY A 267 1.76 -0.27 -15.95
C GLY A 267 0.44 -1.03 -15.99
N ALA A 268 -0.27 -0.91 -17.11
CA ALA A 268 -1.51 -1.65 -17.32
C ALA A 268 -1.27 -3.17 -17.25
N THR A 269 -2.15 -3.89 -16.58
CA THR A 269 -1.98 -5.32 -16.28
C THR A 269 -1.70 -6.16 -17.53
N ASP A 270 -2.42 -5.93 -18.62
CA ASP A 270 -2.23 -6.70 -19.86
C ASP A 270 -0.87 -6.47 -20.51
N THR A 271 -0.28 -5.28 -20.35
CA THR A 271 1.05 -4.96 -20.88
C THR A 271 2.18 -5.49 -19.99
N VAL A 272 1.93 -5.65 -18.70
CA VAL A 272 2.92 -6.13 -17.71
C VAL A 272 2.93 -7.65 -17.62
N LEU A 273 1.76 -8.31 -17.55
CA LEU A 273 1.65 -9.77 -17.41
C LEU A 273 1.84 -10.49 -18.75
N THR A 274 2.95 -10.26 -19.43
CA THR A 274 3.36 -10.99 -20.63
C THR A 274 4.21 -12.21 -20.27
N SER A 275 4.22 -13.23 -21.15
CA SER A 275 5.08 -14.41 -20.96
C SER A 275 6.55 -14.04 -20.91
N GLU A 276 6.97 -13.01 -21.68
CA GLU A 276 8.34 -12.49 -21.71
C GLU A 276 8.74 -11.90 -20.34
N ASN A 277 7.92 -11.01 -19.78
CA ASN A 277 8.18 -10.41 -18.47
C ASN A 277 8.20 -11.46 -17.36
N GLN A 278 7.29 -12.44 -17.41
CA GLN A 278 7.25 -13.54 -16.44
C GLN A 278 8.52 -14.40 -16.52
N PHE A 279 8.99 -14.71 -17.73
CA PHE A 279 10.22 -15.46 -17.93
C PHE A 279 11.44 -14.68 -17.41
N ARG A 280 11.54 -13.38 -17.75
CA ARG A 280 12.56 -12.47 -17.25
C ARG A 280 12.57 -12.41 -15.72
N ALA A 281 11.41 -12.28 -15.10
CA ALA A 281 11.28 -12.24 -13.63
C ALA A 281 11.80 -13.51 -12.95
N ARG A 282 11.52 -14.70 -13.54
CA ARG A 282 12.04 -15.98 -13.02
C ARG A 282 13.55 -16.05 -13.12
N GLN A 283 14.12 -15.73 -14.29
CA GLN A 283 15.58 -15.73 -14.49
C GLN A 283 16.31 -14.80 -13.51
N MET A 284 15.77 -13.59 -13.28
CA MET A 284 16.39 -12.63 -12.35
C MET A 284 16.42 -13.17 -10.92
N CYS A 285 15.36 -13.82 -10.45
CA CYS A 285 15.32 -14.41 -9.10
C CYS A 285 16.25 -15.63 -8.98
N GLU A 286 16.36 -16.49 -10.00
CA GLU A 286 17.25 -17.65 -10.00
C GLU A 286 18.72 -17.24 -10.02
N ALA A 287 19.09 -16.25 -10.83
CA ALA A 287 20.46 -15.70 -10.88
C ALA A 287 20.91 -15.12 -9.53
N CYS A 288 20.02 -14.43 -8.83
CA CYS A 288 20.32 -13.87 -7.50
C CYS A 288 20.36 -14.93 -6.38
N ALA A 289 19.72 -16.08 -6.54
CA ALA A 289 19.80 -17.17 -5.55
C ALA A 289 21.18 -17.83 -5.55
N SER A 290 21.88 -17.81 -6.70
CA SER A 290 23.22 -18.40 -6.86
C SER A 290 24.37 -17.45 -6.49
N THR A 291 24.11 -16.13 -6.37
CA THR A 291 25.16 -15.14 -6.04
C THR A 291 24.57 -14.10 -5.06
N PRO A 292 24.82 -14.23 -3.75
CA PRO A 292 24.35 -13.22 -2.79
C PRO A 292 25.09 -11.90 -3.04
N HIS A 293 24.42 -10.93 -3.61
CA HIS A 293 24.92 -9.57 -3.75
C HIS A 293 24.87 -8.87 -2.38
N ILE A 294 26.03 -8.55 -1.84
CA ILE A 294 26.16 -7.62 -0.70
C ILE A 294 26.19 -6.23 -1.32
N CYS A 295 25.21 -5.37 -1.03
CA CYS A 295 25.31 -3.94 -1.33
C CYS A 295 26.43 -3.36 -0.47
N GLY A 296 27.63 -3.31 -1.00
CA GLY A 296 28.77 -2.60 -0.43
C GLY A 296 28.84 -1.21 -1.05
N LYS A 297 29.05 -0.17 -0.22
CA LYS A 297 29.58 1.10 -0.71
C LYS A 297 30.79 0.77 -1.57
N GLY A 298 30.80 1.29 -2.80
CA GLY A 298 31.91 1.10 -3.73
C GLY A 298 33.24 1.29 -3.00
N ALA A 299 34.12 0.32 -3.16
CA ALA A 299 35.51 0.47 -2.78
C ALA A 299 36.08 1.60 -3.68
N GLU A 300 36.47 2.71 -3.04
CA GLU A 300 37.48 3.60 -3.59
C GLU A 300 38.82 2.86 -3.62
#